data_a55ebd9cc1d1f857b1581b1cdf68e003
#
_entry.id   a55ebd9cc1d1f857b1581b1cdf68e003
#
_cell.length_a   1.000
_cell.length_b   1.000
_cell.length_c   1.000
_cell.angle_alpha   90.00
_cell.angle_beta   90.00
_cell.angle_gamma   90.00
#
_symmetry.space_group_name_H-M   'P 1'
#
loop_
_entity.id
_entity.type
_entity.pdbx_description
1 polymer ?
#
loop_
_entity_poly.entity_id
_entity_poly.type
_entity_poly.pdbx_seq_one_letter_code
_entity_poly.pdbx_strand_id
1 'polypeptide(L)'
;LDGAALVQRIHDLMSYPHKVFYYGRKAPSEVAALLNAKHKTPAAPKAIPAPKVYPELPTTANKVLFAEYDMVQTEMILASKAGPFDVEKLPYASLFNEYFGSGLNSIVFQEIREEKALAYGANASYTSPAKKEDAHYVRAFIGTQADKLNDAVAAMLVLMNDMPMAS
;
A
#
# COMPACT_ATOMS: atom_id res chain seq x y z
N LEU A 1 -21.46 6.34 6.69
CA LEU A 1 -21.54 5.96 5.26
C LEU A 1 -22.97 5.53 4.98
N ASP A 2 -23.62 6.15 4.00
CA ASP A 2 -24.95 5.75 3.53
C ASP A 2 -24.79 4.62 2.50
N GLY A 3 -25.35 3.44 2.81
CA GLY A 3 -25.26 2.25 1.95
C GLY A 3 -25.95 2.45 0.60
N ALA A 4 -27.08 3.18 0.56
CA ALA A 4 -27.78 3.47 -0.70
C ALA A 4 -26.94 4.38 -1.60
N ALA A 5 -26.29 5.40 -1.05
CA ALA A 5 -25.39 6.27 -1.79
C ALA A 5 -24.17 5.51 -2.33
N LEU A 6 -23.64 4.53 -1.58
CA LEU A 6 -22.54 3.69 -2.06
C LEU A 6 -22.96 2.82 -3.23
N VAL A 7 -24.12 2.15 -3.15
CA VAL A 7 -24.68 1.34 -4.23
C VAL A 7 -24.90 2.19 -5.49
N GLN A 8 -25.47 3.39 -5.32
CA GLN A 8 -25.68 4.32 -6.46
C GLN A 8 -24.33 4.72 -7.09
N ARG A 9 -23.30 4.97 -6.26
CA ARG A 9 -21.96 5.30 -6.75
C ARG A 9 -21.34 4.16 -7.57
N ILE A 10 -21.54 2.90 -7.12
CA ILE A 10 -21.07 1.72 -7.86
C ILE A 10 -21.80 1.61 -9.22
N HIS A 11 -23.11 1.80 -9.25
CA HIS A 11 -23.87 1.79 -10.50
C HIS A 11 -23.43 2.93 -11.44
N ASP A 12 -23.13 4.10 -10.91
CA ASP A 12 -22.66 5.25 -11.69
C ASP A 12 -21.32 4.99 -12.40
N LEU A 13 -20.47 4.07 -11.90
CA LEU A 13 -19.21 3.71 -12.57
C LEU A 13 -19.44 3.17 -13.98
N MET A 14 -20.57 2.48 -14.21
CA MET A 14 -20.94 1.97 -15.53
C MET A 14 -21.30 3.06 -16.54
N SER A 15 -21.47 4.29 -16.06
CA SER A 15 -21.73 5.45 -16.91
C SER A 15 -20.48 6.07 -17.52
N TYR A 16 -19.29 5.68 -17.07
CA TYR A 16 -18.02 6.18 -17.59
C TYR A 16 -17.41 5.25 -18.64
N PRO A 17 -16.54 5.75 -19.54
CA PRO A 17 -15.76 4.90 -20.43
C PRO A 17 -14.92 3.93 -19.61
N HIS A 18 -14.96 2.65 -19.94
CA HIS A 18 -14.20 1.62 -19.25
C HIS A 18 -13.73 0.54 -20.21
N LYS A 19 -12.78 -0.28 -19.77
CA LYS A 19 -12.24 -1.42 -20.51
C LYS A 19 -12.55 -2.69 -19.74
N VAL A 20 -12.93 -3.74 -20.46
CA VAL A 20 -13.10 -5.08 -19.91
C VAL A 20 -11.91 -5.94 -20.32
N PHE A 21 -11.24 -6.54 -19.38
CA PHE A 21 -10.18 -7.51 -19.60
C PHE A 21 -10.70 -8.89 -19.24
N TYR A 22 -10.50 -9.85 -20.13
CA TYR A 22 -10.90 -11.22 -19.89
C TYR A 22 -9.70 -12.15 -20.06
N TYR A 23 -9.53 -13.04 -19.09
CA TYR A 23 -8.62 -14.16 -19.15
C TYR A 23 -9.39 -15.43 -18.74
N GLY A 24 -9.48 -16.42 -19.63
CA GLY A 24 -10.24 -17.64 -19.37
C GLY A 24 -10.40 -18.53 -20.61
N ARG A 25 -11.23 -19.57 -20.48
CA ARG A 25 -11.38 -20.63 -21.50
C ARG A 25 -12.29 -20.27 -22.69
N LYS A 26 -13.12 -19.25 -22.54
CA LYS A 26 -14.06 -18.86 -23.62
C LYS A 26 -13.31 -18.14 -24.74
N ALA A 27 -13.75 -18.36 -25.97
CA ALA A 27 -13.25 -17.59 -27.09
C ALA A 27 -13.58 -16.10 -26.94
N PRO A 28 -12.71 -15.19 -27.40
CA PRO A 28 -12.97 -13.74 -27.34
C PRO A 28 -14.32 -13.33 -27.96
N SER A 29 -14.72 -13.99 -29.02
CA SER A 29 -16.03 -13.75 -29.70
C SER A 29 -17.22 -14.11 -28.80
N GLU A 30 -17.16 -15.21 -28.07
CA GLU A 30 -18.20 -15.58 -27.09
C GLU A 30 -18.32 -14.57 -25.97
N VAL A 31 -17.15 -14.12 -25.44
CA VAL A 31 -17.12 -13.09 -24.39
C VAL A 31 -17.68 -11.78 -24.90
N ALA A 32 -17.30 -11.36 -26.10
CA ALA A 32 -17.85 -10.16 -26.73
C ALA A 32 -19.37 -10.24 -26.91
N ALA A 33 -19.89 -11.38 -27.38
CA ALA A 33 -21.33 -11.59 -27.52
C ALA A 33 -22.05 -11.52 -26.16
N LEU A 34 -21.50 -12.14 -25.13
CA LEU A 34 -22.05 -12.10 -23.78
C LEU A 34 -22.06 -10.66 -23.21
N LEU A 35 -20.94 -9.92 -23.37
CA LEU A 35 -20.86 -8.53 -22.94
C LEU A 35 -21.87 -7.65 -23.68
N ASN A 36 -21.97 -7.77 -24.99
CA ASN A 36 -22.94 -7.01 -25.78
C ASN A 36 -24.40 -7.29 -25.35
N ALA A 37 -24.69 -8.52 -24.95
CA ALA A 37 -26.01 -8.90 -24.48
C ALA A 37 -26.34 -8.42 -23.06
N LYS A 38 -25.37 -8.47 -22.13
CA LYS A 38 -25.59 -8.29 -20.68
C LYS A 38 -25.04 -6.98 -20.14
N HIS A 39 -23.95 -6.47 -20.68
CA HIS A 39 -23.28 -5.28 -20.21
C HIS A 39 -23.85 -4.02 -20.85
N LYS A 40 -24.78 -3.39 -20.17
CA LYS A 40 -25.47 -2.19 -20.67
C LYS A 40 -24.70 -0.93 -20.27
N THR A 41 -24.25 -0.20 -21.25
CA THR A 41 -23.61 1.10 -21.10
C THR A 41 -24.47 2.19 -21.75
N PRO A 42 -24.46 3.43 -21.26
CA PRO A 42 -25.17 4.51 -21.91
C PRO A 42 -24.56 4.80 -23.29
N ALA A 43 -25.38 5.24 -24.23
CA ALA A 43 -24.95 5.60 -25.59
C ALA A 43 -23.91 6.77 -25.57
N ALA A 44 -24.02 7.68 -24.58
CA ALA A 44 -23.10 8.76 -24.36
C ALA A 44 -22.50 8.62 -22.94
N PRO A 45 -21.31 8.07 -22.80
CA PRO A 45 -20.64 7.97 -21.50
C PRO A 45 -20.35 9.35 -20.89
N LYS A 46 -20.39 9.44 -19.57
CA LYS A 46 -19.99 10.64 -18.83
C LYS A 46 -18.49 10.91 -19.05
N ALA A 47 -18.13 12.20 -19.12
CA ALA A 47 -16.72 12.57 -19.14
C ALA A 47 -16.03 12.13 -17.84
N ILE A 48 -14.84 11.53 -17.97
CA ILE A 48 -14.01 11.19 -16.80
C ILE A 48 -13.59 12.50 -16.11
N PRO A 49 -13.88 12.66 -14.81
CA PRO A 49 -13.46 13.86 -14.10
C PRO A 49 -11.93 13.98 -14.08
N ALA A 50 -11.43 15.19 -14.09
CA ALA A 50 -10.00 15.43 -13.97
C ALA A 50 -9.46 14.81 -12.65
N PRO A 51 -8.29 14.15 -12.69
CA PRO A 51 -7.70 13.58 -11.50
C PRO A 51 -7.38 14.68 -10.47
N LYS A 52 -7.69 14.43 -9.21
CA LYS A 52 -7.23 15.29 -8.13
C LYS A 52 -5.75 15.00 -7.88
N VAL A 53 -4.91 16.00 -8.13
CA VAL A 53 -3.47 15.91 -7.92
C VAL A 53 -3.14 16.36 -6.50
N TYR A 54 -2.42 15.51 -5.77
CA TYR A 54 -1.86 15.81 -4.46
C TYR A 54 -0.33 15.86 -4.63
N PRO A 55 0.26 17.05 -4.73
CA PRO A 55 1.72 17.14 -4.86
C PRO A 55 2.40 16.66 -3.58
N GLU A 56 3.50 15.94 -3.74
CA GLU A 56 4.32 15.57 -2.61
C GLU A 56 4.97 16.82 -1.98
N LEU A 57 4.80 16.96 -0.67
CA LEU A 57 5.44 18.04 0.07
C LEU A 57 6.90 17.68 0.41
N PRO A 58 7.80 18.67 0.49
CA PRO A 58 9.14 18.46 0.98
C PRO A 58 9.11 18.09 2.47
N THR A 59 9.97 17.15 2.86
CA THR A 59 10.18 16.80 4.26
C THR A 59 11.34 17.61 4.79
N THR A 60 11.04 18.71 5.48
CA THR A 60 12.05 19.66 5.99
C THR A 60 12.45 19.38 7.45
N ALA A 61 11.64 18.60 8.18
CA ALA A 61 11.89 18.21 9.56
C ALA A 61 11.11 16.93 9.88
N ASN A 62 11.57 16.22 10.91
CA ASN A 62 10.82 15.09 11.46
C ASN A 62 9.51 15.58 12.06
N LYS A 63 8.42 14.85 11.76
CA LYS A 63 7.08 15.15 12.27
C LYS A 63 6.51 13.90 12.91
N VAL A 64 5.92 14.05 14.07
CA VAL A 64 5.07 13.03 14.69
C VAL A 64 3.63 13.53 14.60
N LEU A 65 2.79 12.73 13.98
CA LEU A 65 1.35 12.99 13.89
C LEU A 65 0.66 11.94 14.77
N PHE A 66 -0.17 12.39 15.67
CA PHE A 66 -0.93 11.53 16.57
C PHE A 66 -2.44 11.73 16.31
N ALA A 67 -3.15 10.62 16.19
CA ALA A 67 -4.60 10.60 16.16
C ALA A 67 -5.11 9.71 17.28
N GLU A 68 -5.86 10.29 18.22
CA GLU A 68 -6.53 9.50 19.25
C GLU A 68 -7.71 8.77 18.63
N TYR A 69 -7.76 7.46 18.87
CA TYR A 69 -8.84 6.60 18.42
C TYR A 69 -9.09 5.51 19.47
N ASP A 70 -10.35 5.23 19.73
CA ASP A 70 -10.76 4.20 20.69
C ASP A 70 -10.51 2.80 20.11
N MET A 71 -9.29 2.30 20.32
CA MET A 71 -8.87 0.96 19.91
C MET A 71 -7.92 0.34 20.94
N VAL A 72 -7.93 -0.98 21.01
CA VAL A 72 -7.12 -1.75 21.97
C VAL A 72 -5.63 -1.72 21.59
N GLN A 73 -5.33 -1.58 20.31
CA GLN A 73 -3.97 -1.59 19.79
C GLN A 73 -3.55 -0.19 19.34
N THR A 74 -2.26 0.06 19.41
CA THR A 74 -1.65 1.23 18.80
C THR A 74 -1.03 0.84 17.47
N GLU A 75 -1.37 1.58 16.43
CA GLU A 75 -0.76 1.44 15.11
C GLU A 75 0.18 2.61 14.85
N MET A 76 1.37 2.31 14.38
CA MET A 76 2.37 3.30 14.04
C MET A 76 2.92 3.06 12.64
N ILE A 77 3.04 4.13 11.88
CA ILE A 77 3.71 4.14 10.58
C ILE A 77 4.91 5.08 10.67
N LEU A 78 6.08 4.53 10.43
CA LEU A 78 7.30 5.29 10.16
C LEU A 78 7.40 5.46 8.64
N ALA A 79 7.63 6.67 8.17
CA ALA A 79 7.79 6.94 6.76
C ALA A 79 8.94 7.92 6.53
N SER A 80 9.86 7.55 5.65
CA SER A 80 10.96 8.41 5.21
C SER A 80 10.95 8.50 3.69
N LYS A 81 11.01 9.72 3.18
CA LYS A 81 11.14 9.95 1.74
C LYS A 81 12.56 9.56 1.31
N ALA A 82 12.64 8.65 0.37
CA ALA A 82 13.88 8.26 -0.30
C ALA A 82 14.08 9.11 -1.57
N GLY A 83 15.05 8.83 -2.39
CA GLY A 83 15.31 9.62 -3.59
C GLY A 83 14.16 9.59 -4.63
N PRO A 84 14.32 10.34 -5.75
CA PRO A 84 13.37 10.32 -6.85
C PRO A 84 13.25 8.93 -7.47
N PHE A 85 12.18 8.73 -8.25
CA PHE A 85 11.97 7.47 -8.95
C PHE A 85 13.19 7.07 -9.80
N ASP A 86 13.60 5.82 -9.64
CA ASP A 86 14.72 5.23 -10.35
C ASP A 86 14.35 3.77 -10.71
N VAL A 87 14.25 3.48 -11.99
CA VAL A 87 13.87 2.16 -12.50
C VAL A 87 14.92 1.09 -12.18
N GLU A 88 16.19 1.48 -12.07
CA GLU A 88 17.27 0.53 -11.75
C GLU A 88 17.22 0.05 -10.31
N LYS A 89 16.55 0.78 -9.44
CA LYS A 89 16.34 0.38 -8.04
C LYS A 89 15.23 -0.65 -7.85
N LEU A 90 14.36 -0.87 -8.84
CA LEU A 90 13.21 -1.77 -8.69
C LEU A 90 13.59 -3.21 -8.32
N PRO A 91 14.58 -3.86 -8.95
CA PRO A 91 15.00 -5.21 -8.55
C PRO A 91 15.56 -5.26 -7.12
N TYR A 92 16.36 -4.26 -6.74
CA TYR A 92 16.93 -4.17 -5.39
C TYR A 92 15.84 -3.90 -4.34
N ALA A 93 14.89 -3.04 -4.65
CA ALA A 93 13.74 -2.78 -3.79
C ALA A 93 12.90 -4.06 -3.57
N SER A 94 12.69 -4.85 -4.61
CA SER A 94 11.98 -6.12 -4.51
C SER A 94 12.73 -7.11 -3.61
N LEU A 95 14.04 -7.27 -3.82
CA LEU A 95 14.87 -8.14 -3.01
C LEU A 95 14.93 -7.69 -1.54
N PHE A 96 15.10 -6.38 -1.31
CA PHE A 96 15.07 -5.81 0.04
C PHE A 96 13.74 -6.08 0.74
N ASN A 97 12.63 -5.89 0.04
CA ASN A 97 11.31 -6.10 0.61
C ASN A 97 11.12 -7.56 1.04
N GLU A 98 11.49 -8.53 0.20
CA GLU A 98 11.38 -9.96 0.54
C GLU A 98 12.29 -10.36 1.70
N TYR A 99 13.51 -9.87 1.72
CA TYR A 99 14.49 -10.21 2.76
C TYR A 99 14.18 -9.51 4.08
N PHE A 100 13.96 -8.20 4.03
CA PHE A 100 13.92 -7.37 5.24
C PHE A 100 12.52 -7.26 5.85
N GLY A 101 11.52 -6.96 5.03
CA GLY A 101 10.31 -6.41 5.59
C GLY A 101 8.98 -7.05 5.22
N SER A 102 8.93 -7.94 4.24
CA SER A 102 7.68 -8.50 3.75
C SER A 102 7.60 -10.02 3.95
N GLY A 103 6.45 -10.46 4.48
CA GLY A 103 6.19 -11.89 4.66
C GLY A 103 6.71 -12.46 5.97
N LEU A 104 6.35 -13.73 6.20
CA LEU A 104 6.59 -14.44 7.47
C LEU A 104 8.07 -14.73 7.73
N ASN A 105 8.89 -14.79 6.70
CA ASN A 105 10.32 -15.10 6.80
C ASN A 105 11.20 -13.85 6.80
N SER A 106 10.60 -12.65 6.74
CA SER A 106 11.35 -11.41 6.75
C SER A 106 11.99 -11.13 8.11
N ILE A 107 13.13 -10.45 8.12
CA ILE A 107 13.85 -10.09 9.35
C ILE A 107 12.93 -9.35 10.33
N VAL A 108 12.19 -8.36 9.83
CA VAL A 108 11.29 -7.56 10.69
C VAL A 108 10.23 -8.42 11.35
N PHE A 109 9.64 -9.36 10.62
CA PHE A 109 8.62 -10.24 11.17
C PHE A 109 9.23 -11.18 12.21
N GLN A 110 10.35 -11.84 11.90
CA GLN A 110 10.99 -12.79 12.79
C GLN A 110 11.48 -12.11 14.09
N GLU A 111 12.16 -10.99 13.98
CA GLU A 111 12.74 -10.30 15.12
C GLU A 111 11.67 -9.63 16.01
N ILE A 112 10.75 -8.88 15.43
CA ILE A 112 9.82 -8.05 16.21
C ILE A 112 8.63 -8.86 16.71
N ARG A 113 8.08 -9.72 15.85
CA ARG A 113 6.88 -10.48 16.20
C ARG A 113 7.22 -11.81 16.86
N GLU A 114 8.04 -12.65 16.22
CA GLU A 114 8.25 -14.02 16.68
C GLU A 114 9.23 -14.10 17.84
N GLU A 115 10.40 -13.45 17.74
CA GLU A 115 11.44 -13.56 18.76
C GLU A 115 11.15 -12.67 19.97
N LYS A 116 10.85 -11.39 19.73
CA LYS A 116 10.68 -10.41 20.82
C LYS A 116 9.22 -10.27 21.30
N ALA A 117 8.26 -10.82 20.56
CA ALA A 117 6.82 -10.71 20.86
C ALA A 117 6.36 -9.25 21.16
N LEU A 118 6.97 -8.28 20.47
CA LEU A 118 6.73 -6.86 20.69
C LEU A 118 5.54 -6.33 19.90
N ALA A 119 5.16 -6.98 18.78
CA ALA A 119 4.10 -6.50 17.94
C ALA A 119 3.23 -7.66 17.43
N TYR A 120 1.94 -7.39 17.26
CA TYR A 120 1.02 -8.29 16.58
C TYR A 120 1.29 -8.32 15.05
N GLY A 121 1.58 -7.15 14.49
CA GLY A 121 1.96 -7.00 13.09
C GLY A 121 3.16 -6.06 12.96
N ALA A 122 4.17 -6.48 12.23
CA ALA A 122 5.32 -5.65 11.90
C ALA A 122 5.76 -5.94 10.46
N ASN A 123 6.02 -4.90 9.72
CA ASN A 123 6.59 -5.00 8.38
C ASN A 123 7.37 -3.73 8.03
N ALA A 124 8.24 -3.83 7.05
CA ALA A 124 8.89 -2.68 6.44
C ALA A 124 8.93 -2.84 4.93
N SER A 125 9.03 -1.75 4.20
CA SER A 125 9.11 -1.80 2.75
C SER A 125 9.80 -0.58 2.16
N TYR A 126 10.53 -0.80 1.09
CA TYR A 126 10.96 0.23 0.16
C TYR A 126 9.94 0.32 -0.96
N THR A 127 9.09 1.34 -0.94
CA THR A 127 8.00 1.49 -1.89
C THR A 127 8.40 2.30 -3.11
N SER A 128 8.08 1.78 -4.28
CA SER A 128 8.25 2.50 -5.53
C SER A 128 6.96 3.27 -5.87
N PRO A 129 7.06 4.50 -6.35
CA PRO A 129 5.89 5.28 -6.71
C PRO A 129 5.20 4.75 -7.97
N ALA A 130 3.90 5.02 -8.09
CA ALA A 130 3.13 4.69 -9.28
C ALA A 130 3.43 5.65 -10.47
N LYS A 131 3.97 6.82 -10.18
CA LYS A 131 4.31 7.84 -11.16
C LYS A 131 5.79 8.19 -11.08
N LYS A 132 6.40 8.47 -12.23
CA LYS A 132 7.84 8.78 -12.33
C LYS A 132 8.23 10.10 -11.66
N GLU A 133 7.29 11.02 -11.51
CA GLU A 133 7.49 12.31 -10.85
C GLU A 133 7.47 12.24 -9.33
N ASP A 134 7.00 11.15 -8.77
CA ASP A 134 6.92 10.93 -7.32
C ASP A 134 8.19 10.25 -6.80
N ALA A 135 8.40 10.28 -5.49
CA ALA A 135 9.57 9.68 -4.86
C ALA A 135 9.32 8.26 -4.35
N HIS A 136 10.41 7.53 -4.15
CA HIS A 136 10.41 6.31 -3.34
C HIS A 136 10.24 6.65 -1.85
N TYR A 137 9.72 5.70 -1.08
CA TYR A 137 9.60 5.81 0.37
C TYR A 137 10.08 4.54 1.07
N VAL A 138 10.79 4.71 2.17
CA VAL A 138 10.96 3.66 3.17
C VAL A 138 9.81 3.78 4.16
N ARG A 139 9.09 2.69 4.38
CA ARG A 139 7.97 2.63 5.33
C ARG A 139 8.17 1.47 6.26
N ALA A 140 7.81 1.66 7.53
CA ALA A 140 7.67 0.57 8.48
C ALA A 140 6.33 0.71 9.22
N PHE A 141 5.68 -0.41 9.45
CA PHE A 141 4.43 -0.51 10.20
C PHE A 141 4.63 -1.33 11.44
N ILE A 142 4.05 -0.89 12.53
CA ILE A 142 4.01 -1.59 13.81
C ILE A 142 2.58 -1.52 14.34
N GLY A 143 1.99 -2.68 14.58
CA GLY A 143 0.73 -2.83 15.30
C GLY A 143 0.99 -3.54 16.62
N THR A 144 0.85 -2.86 17.76
CA THR A 144 1.25 -3.36 19.07
C THR A 144 0.30 -2.90 20.18
N GLN A 145 0.48 -3.42 21.38
CA GLN A 145 -0.15 -2.90 22.59
C GLN A 145 0.49 -1.56 22.98
N ALA A 146 -0.29 -0.67 23.59
CA ALA A 146 0.18 0.68 23.92
C ALA A 146 1.40 0.69 24.83
N ASP A 147 1.48 -0.23 25.77
CA ASP A 147 2.60 -0.39 26.73
C ASP A 147 3.88 -0.91 26.08
N LYS A 148 3.80 -1.59 24.95
CA LYS A 148 4.94 -2.12 24.19
C LYS A 148 5.41 -1.22 23.04
N LEU A 149 4.71 -0.12 22.76
CA LEU A 149 4.99 0.71 21.60
C LEU A 149 6.44 1.21 21.56
N ASN A 150 6.95 1.70 22.68
CA ASN A 150 8.31 2.26 22.74
C ASN A 150 9.37 1.19 22.44
N ASP A 151 9.22 -0.01 22.99
CA ASP A 151 10.16 -1.11 22.75
C ASP A 151 10.09 -1.62 21.32
N ALA A 152 8.87 -1.71 20.75
CA ALA A 152 8.68 -2.11 19.37
C ALA A 152 9.27 -1.10 18.38
N VAL A 153 9.11 0.20 18.65
CA VAL A 153 9.70 1.27 17.84
C VAL A 153 11.23 1.25 17.95
N ALA A 154 11.78 1.10 19.17
CA ALA A 154 13.22 1.02 19.36
C ALA A 154 13.82 -0.19 18.61
N ALA A 155 13.18 -1.36 18.69
CA ALA A 155 13.62 -2.55 17.97
C ALA A 155 13.56 -2.34 16.44
N MET A 156 12.48 -1.74 15.91
CA MET A 156 12.36 -1.43 14.49
C MET A 156 13.47 -0.47 14.04
N LEU A 157 13.76 0.57 14.80
CA LEU A 157 14.81 1.54 14.46
C LEU A 157 16.20 0.90 14.47
N VAL A 158 16.47 -0.01 15.38
CA VAL A 158 17.73 -0.79 15.39
C VAL A 158 17.85 -1.59 14.10
N LEU A 159 16.83 -2.36 13.72
CA LEU A 159 16.84 -3.15 12.49
C LEU A 159 16.96 -2.29 11.21
N MET A 160 16.33 -1.12 11.20
CA MET A 160 16.40 -0.21 10.04
C MET A 160 17.77 0.47 9.90
N ASN A 161 18.48 0.71 11.00
CA ASN A 161 19.80 1.35 11.00
C ASN A 161 20.94 0.33 10.84
N ASP A 162 20.77 -0.88 11.35
CA ASP A 162 21.77 -1.95 11.34
C ASP A 162 21.09 -3.26 10.89
N MET A 163 20.84 -3.35 9.60
CA MET A 163 20.17 -4.50 9.01
C MET A 163 21.07 -5.74 9.11
N PRO A 164 20.60 -6.84 9.75
CA PRO A 164 21.35 -8.07 9.81
C PRO A 164 21.71 -8.59 8.42
N MET A 165 22.95 -8.99 8.23
CA MET A 165 23.40 -9.62 6.98
C MET A 165 23.15 -11.12 7.05
N ALA A 166 22.77 -11.71 5.92
CA ALA A 166 22.67 -13.16 5.81
C ALA A 166 24.08 -13.77 5.98
N SER A 167 24.19 -14.75 6.88
CA SER A 167 25.41 -15.54 7.10
C SER A 167 25.59 -16.60 6.00
#